data_ec09395d66d2b93d615e11c13695f3fe
#
_entry.id   ec09395d66d2b93d615e11c13695f3fe
#
_cell.length_a   1.000
_cell.length_b   1.000
_cell.length_c   1.000
_cell.angle_alpha   90.00
_cell.angle_beta   90.00
_cell.angle_gamma   90.00
#
_symmetry.space_group_name_H-M   'P 1'
#
loop_
_entity.id
_entity.type
_entity.pdbx_description
1 polymer ?
#
loop_
_entity_poly.entity_id
_entity_poly.type
_entity_poly.pdbx_seq_one_letter_code
_entity_poly.pdbx_strand_id
1 'polypeptide(L)'
;NFYANQMGLEYDDKGQLARSGSCNHELLKELNAIDFYSKTYPKSLGMEFVNTLIFPTIESFEISISDKLNTFVEHIVFQISSVCTKENATLFITGGGVYNNYLIERIQFYLKNTKVILPDDKTIQFKEALIFGFLGVLRLRNEINVLASVTGARENHSSGVVFD
;
A
#
# COMPACT_ATOMS: atom_id res chain seq x y z
N ASN A 1 -10.63 -0.36 -6.48
CA ASN A 1 -11.62 -0.57 -7.57
C ASN A 1 -13.04 -0.79 -7.04
N PHE A 2 -13.23 -1.37 -5.81
CA PHE A 2 -14.55 -1.67 -5.24
C PHE A 2 -15.55 -0.52 -5.36
N TYR A 3 -15.19 0.68 -4.92
CA TYR A 3 -16.07 1.86 -5.01
C TYR A 3 -16.23 2.41 -6.43
N ALA A 4 -15.20 2.35 -7.25
CA ALA A 4 -15.30 2.74 -8.66
C ALA A 4 -16.29 1.86 -9.42
N ASN A 5 -16.31 0.56 -9.13
CA ASN A 5 -17.24 -0.39 -9.73
C ASN A 5 -18.71 -0.07 -9.38
N GLN A 6 -18.99 0.45 -8.17
CA GLN A 6 -20.34 0.90 -7.82
C GLN A 6 -20.82 2.11 -8.65
N MET A 7 -19.88 2.85 -9.23
CA MET A 7 -20.17 3.95 -10.16
C MET A 7 -20.10 3.54 -11.66
N GLY A 8 -20.01 2.24 -11.94
CA GLY A 8 -19.91 1.71 -13.30
C GLY A 8 -18.54 1.90 -13.95
N LEU A 9 -17.49 2.19 -13.17
CA LEU A 9 -16.12 2.36 -13.63
C LEU A 9 -15.28 1.16 -13.23
N GLU A 10 -14.33 0.74 -14.07
CA GLU A 10 -13.43 -0.36 -13.76
C GLU A 10 -12.48 -0.02 -12.61
N TYR A 11 -12.00 1.22 -12.55
CA TYR A 11 -11.14 1.76 -11.50
C TYR A 11 -11.25 3.30 -11.45
N ASP A 12 -10.69 3.90 -10.41
CA ASP A 12 -10.57 5.37 -10.30
C ASP A 12 -9.34 5.84 -11.09
N ASP A 13 -9.55 6.21 -12.37
CA ASP A 13 -8.45 6.65 -13.23
C ASP A 13 -7.72 7.85 -12.63
N LYS A 14 -6.43 7.67 -12.37
CA LYS A 14 -5.52 8.67 -11.78
C LYS A 14 -5.98 9.26 -10.45
N GLY A 15 -6.96 8.63 -9.79
CA GLY A 15 -7.53 9.12 -8.54
C GLY A 15 -8.50 10.30 -8.71
N GLN A 16 -9.16 10.44 -9.87
CA GLN A 16 -10.03 11.58 -10.15
C GLN A 16 -11.30 11.58 -9.30
N LEU A 17 -11.89 10.40 -9.03
CA LEU A 17 -13.03 10.31 -8.12
C LEU A 17 -12.65 10.72 -6.70
N ALA A 18 -11.54 10.17 -6.20
CA ALA A 18 -11.02 10.56 -4.89
C ALA A 18 -10.73 12.05 -4.80
N ARG A 19 -10.13 12.63 -5.84
CA ARG A 19 -9.84 14.07 -5.93
C ARG A 19 -11.08 14.96 -5.87
N SER A 20 -12.21 14.49 -6.44
CA SER A 20 -13.45 15.25 -6.48
C SER A 20 -14.20 15.26 -5.15
N GLY A 21 -13.85 14.37 -4.23
CA GLY A 21 -14.44 14.29 -2.90
C GLY A 21 -13.75 15.18 -1.87
N SER A 22 -14.33 15.20 -0.68
CA SER A 22 -13.82 15.90 0.50
C SER A 22 -13.48 14.90 1.60
N CYS A 23 -12.43 15.19 2.37
CA CYS A 23 -12.03 14.34 3.48
C CYS A 23 -13.05 14.43 4.63
N ASN A 24 -13.62 13.30 5.03
CA ASN A 24 -14.42 13.18 6.24
C ASN A 24 -13.49 12.91 7.43
N HIS A 25 -13.35 13.88 8.32
CA HIS A 25 -12.41 13.82 9.43
C HIS A 25 -12.75 12.78 10.49
N GLU A 26 -14.04 12.47 10.68
CA GLU A 26 -14.47 11.44 11.64
C GLU A 26 -14.11 10.05 11.11
N LEU A 27 -14.45 9.76 9.86
CA LEU A 27 -14.03 8.52 9.21
C LEU A 27 -12.49 8.38 9.18
N LEU A 28 -11.78 9.45 8.85
CA LEU A 28 -10.31 9.43 8.86
C LEU A 28 -9.76 9.08 10.24
N LYS A 29 -10.34 9.63 11.29
CA LYS A 29 -9.97 9.36 12.68
C LYS A 29 -10.20 7.89 13.03
N GLU A 30 -11.34 7.32 12.66
CA GLU A 30 -11.66 5.91 12.92
C GLU A 30 -10.71 4.97 12.16
N LEU A 31 -10.46 5.22 10.88
CA LEU A 31 -9.50 4.45 10.10
C LEU A 31 -8.10 4.48 10.69
N ASN A 32 -7.64 5.65 11.15
CA ASN A 32 -6.32 5.79 11.74
C ASN A 32 -6.21 5.17 13.15
N ALA A 33 -7.34 4.98 13.84
CA ALA A 33 -7.39 4.36 15.17
C ALA A 33 -7.40 2.82 15.14
N ILE A 34 -7.44 2.19 13.97
CA ILE A 34 -7.43 0.72 13.85
C ILE A 34 -6.14 0.16 14.45
N ASP A 35 -6.26 -0.74 15.42
CA ASP A 35 -5.16 -1.30 16.23
C ASP A 35 -3.99 -1.87 15.41
N PHE A 36 -4.25 -2.36 14.19
CA PHE A 36 -3.20 -2.88 13.32
C PHE A 36 -2.06 -1.90 13.11
N TYR A 37 -2.35 -0.62 12.98
CA TYR A 37 -1.32 0.38 12.66
C TYR A 37 -0.38 0.67 13.82
N SER A 38 -0.82 0.47 15.07
CA SER A 38 -0.01 0.61 16.28
C SER A 38 0.82 -0.63 16.63
N LYS A 39 0.53 -1.80 16.02
CA LYS A 39 1.25 -3.05 16.30
C LYS A 39 2.72 -2.96 15.87
N THR A 40 3.58 -3.64 16.64
CA THR A 40 5.01 -3.81 16.31
C THR A 40 5.21 -4.83 15.18
N TYR A 41 6.40 -4.77 14.57
CA TYR A 41 6.83 -5.76 13.57
C TYR A 41 7.15 -7.12 14.19
N PRO A 42 7.07 -8.21 13.40
CA PRO A 42 6.57 -8.29 12.02
C PRO A 42 5.05 -8.22 11.94
N LYS A 43 4.52 -7.51 10.95
CA LYS A 43 3.07 -7.45 10.66
C LYS A 43 2.81 -7.47 9.15
N SER A 44 1.71 -8.10 8.74
CA SER A 44 1.29 -8.18 7.35
C SER A 44 -0.16 -7.75 7.20
N LEU A 45 -0.48 -7.11 6.09
CA LEU A 45 -1.80 -6.66 5.75
C LEU A 45 -2.26 -7.39 4.49
N GLY A 46 -3.33 -8.17 4.62
CA GLY A 46 -3.97 -8.91 3.53
C GLY A 46 -5.37 -8.41 3.21
N MET A 47 -5.99 -8.99 2.18
CA MET A 47 -7.36 -8.64 1.79
C MET A 47 -8.38 -8.96 2.89
N GLU A 48 -8.12 -9.96 3.73
CA GLU A 48 -8.97 -10.31 4.88
C GLU A 48 -9.12 -9.12 5.83
N PHE A 49 -8.02 -8.42 6.12
CA PHE A 49 -8.03 -7.22 6.94
C PHE A 49 -8.87 -6.10 6.30
N VAL A 50 -8.72 -5.90 5.00
CA VAL A 50 -9.49 -4.89 4.28
C VAL A 50 -10.99 -5.20 4.32
N ASN A 51 -11.35 -6.47 4.08
CA ASN A 51 -12.74 -6.91 4.04
C ASN A 51 -13.42 -6.90 5.42
N THR A 52 -12.66 -7.21 6.48
CA THR A 52 -13.23 -7.36 7.84
C THR A 52 -13.21 -6.08 8.67
N LEU A 53 -12.32 -5.14 8.37
CA LEU A 53 -12.15 -3.92 9.15
C LEU A 53 -12.30 -2.65 8.31
N ILE A 54 -11.56 -2.52 7.21
CA ILE A 54 -11.53 -1.26 6.44
C ILE A 54 -12.88 -0.99 5.76
N PHE A 55 -13.39 -1.94 4.97
CA PHE A 55 -14.67 -1.74 4.30
C PHE A 55 -15.83 -1.54 5.28
N PRO A 56 -16.04 -2.34 6.33
CA PRO A 56 -17.09 -2.09 7.29
C PRO A 56 -17.00 -0.71 7.96
N THR A 57 -15.78 -0.26 8.30
CA THR A 57 -15.59 1.09 8.86
C THR A 57 -16.00 2.18 7.86
N ILE A 58 -15.59 2.06 6.59
CA ILE A 58 -15.97 3.06 5.56
C ILE A 58 -17.49 3.02 5.30
N GLU A 59 -18.09 1.82 5.24
CA GLU A 59 -19.52 1.65 4.96
C GLU A 59 -20.43 2.11 6.10
N SER A 60 -19.93 2.23 7.33
CA SER A 60 -20.71 2.78 8.46
C SER A 60 -20.96 4.29 8.32
N PHE A 61 -20.33 4.97 7.36
CA PHE A 61 -20.51 6.40 7.08
C PHE A 61 -21.40 6.61 5.84
N GLU A 62 -22.52 7.29 6.00
CA GLU A 62 -23.43 7.68 4.91
C GLU A 62 -22.93 8.94 4.19
N ILE A 63 -21.81 8.81 3.48
CA ILE A 63 -21.19 9.88 2.69
C ILE A 63 -21.01 9.43 1.23
N SER A 64 -20.74 10.38 0.34
CA SER A 64 -20.55 10.08 -1.08
C SER A 64 -19.38 9.13 -1.34
N ILE A 65 -19.42 8.38 -2.44
CA ILE A 65 -18.31 7.51 -2.85
C ILE A 65 -17.01 8.31 -3.04
N SER A 66 -17.11 9.51 -3.59
CA SER A 66 -15.95 10.39 -3.76
C SER A 66 -15.34 10.79 -2.41
N ASP A 67 -16.17 11.08 -1.39
CA ASP A 67 -15.68 11.43 -0.05
C ASP A 67 -15.08 10.20 0.65
N LYS A 68 -15.67 9.01 0.49
CA LYS A 68 -15.09 7.74 0.96
C LYS A 68 -13.70 7.52 0.36
N LEU A 69 -13.56 7.68 -0.95
CA LEU A 69 -12.28 7.52 -1.66
C LEU A 69 -11.26 8.59 -1.27
N ASN A 70 -11.68 9.86 -1.16
CA ASN A 70 -10.81 10.95 -0.71
C ASN A 70 -10.27 10.66 0.70
N THR A 71 -11.15 10.33 1.63
CA THR A 71 -10.80 10.02 3.02
C THR A 71 -9.86 8.82 3.10
N PHE A 72 -10.09 7.79 2.28
CA PHE A 72 -9.21 6.62 2.24
C PHE A 72 -7.82 6.94 1.68
N VAL A 73 -7.72 7.82 0.68
CA VAL A 73 -6.42 8.33 0.21
C VAL A 73 -5.69 9.07 1.32
N GLU A 74 -6.36 9.96 2.05
CA GLU A 74 -5.78 10.68 3.20
C GLU A 74 -5.31 9.71 4.30
N HIS A 75 -6.08 8.64 4.57
CA HIS A 75 -5.68 7.58 5.48
C HIS A 75 -4.40 6.88 5.03
N ILE A 76 -4.30 6.47 3.76
CA ILE A 76 -3.08 5.84 3.20
C ILE A 76 -1.88 6.79 3.36
N VAL A 77 -2.05 8.05 3.01
CA VAL A 77 -0.99 9.07 3.10
C VAL A 77 -0.54 9.27 4.55
N PHE A 78 -1.48 9.33 5.49
CA PHE A 78 -1.19 9.43 6.92
C PHE A 78 -0.35 8.23 7.39
N GLN A 79 -0.74 7.00 7.03
CA GLN A 79 0.00 5.80 7.44
C GLN A 79 1.41 5.73 6.83
N ILE A 80 1.58 6.13 5.57
CA ILE A 80 2.91 6.22 4.93
C ILE A 80 3.76 7.29 5.61
N SER A 81 3.20 8.47 5.85
CA SER A 81 3.94 9.58 6.46
C SER A 81 4.36 9.30 7.90
N SER A 82 3.55 8.55 8.66
CA SER A 82 3.85 8.17 10.04
C SER A 82 5.09 7.28 10.20
N VAL A 83 5.45 6.53 9.16
CA VAL A 83 6.64 5.67 9.16
C VAL A 83 7.84 6.29 8.42
N CYS A 84 7.63 7.33 7.61
CA CYS A 84 8.66 8.05 6.89
C CYS A 84 9.18 9.25 7.70
N THR A 85 9.66 9.00 8.90
CA THR A 85 10.06 10.05 9.87
C THR A 85 11.51 10.53 9.74
N LYS A 86 12.33 9.84 8.93
CA LYS A 86 13.75 10.17 8.77
C LYS A 86 13.91 11.39 7.85
N GLU A 87 14.61 12.41 8.33
CA GLU A 87 14.96 13.58 7.51
C GLU A 87 15.84 13.21 6.30
N ASN A 88 15.62 13.91 5.19
CA ASN A 88 16.34 13.68 3.93
C ASN A 88 16.26 12.23 3.41
N ALA A 89 15.19 11.51 3.77
CA ALA A 89 14.95 10.16 3.27
C ALA A 89 14.57 10.18 1.79
N THR A 90 14.74 9.04 1.15
CA THR A 90 14.19 8.76 -0.18
C THR A 90 13.10 7.72 -0.05
N LEU A 91 11.91 8.04 -0.56
CA LEU A 91 10.78 7.13 -0.67
C LEU A 91 10.65 6.67 -2.13
N PHE A 92 10.93 5.40 -2.38
CA PHE A 92 10.73 4.77 -3.68
C PHE A 92 9.36 4.09 -3.71
N ILE A 93 8.47 4.55 -4.60
CA ILE A 93 7.09 4.04 -4.71
C ILE A 93 6.97 3.25 -6.01
N THR A 94 6.41 2.03 -5.92
CA THR A 94 6.20 1.14 -7.07
C THR A 94 4.91 0.32 -6.90
N GLY A 95 4.50 -0.37 -7.98
CA GLY A 95 3.23 -1.10 -8.04
C GLY A 95 2.10 -0.23 -8.61
N GLY A 96 0.91 -0.81 -8.81
CA GLY A 96 -0.22 -0.15 -9.49
C GLY A 96 -0.68 1.16 -8.87
N GLY A 97 -0.47 1.36 -7.56
CA GLY A 97 -0.81 2.61 -6.88
C GLY A 97 -0.04 3.84 -7.37
N VAL A 98 1.11 3.66 -8.05
CA VAL A 98 1.90 4.75 -8.63
C VAL A 98 1.11 5.52 -9.70
N TYR A 99 0.21 4.84 -10.40
CA TYR A 99 -0.63 5.46 -11.44
C TYR A 99 -1.77 6.31 -10.87
N ASN A 100 -2.02 6.25 -9.56
CA ASN A 100 -2.96 7.15 -8.89
C ASN A 100 -2.27 8.50 -8.60
N ASN A 101 -2.40 9.42 -9.55
CA ASN A 101 -1.77 10.74 -9.46
C ASN A 101 -2.18 11.52 -8.21
N TYR A 102 -3.45 11.40 -7.80
CA TYR A 102 -3.93 12.07 -6.60
C TYR A 102 -3.25 11.55 -5.34
N LEU A 103 -3.13 10.23 -5.20
CA LEU A 103 -2.39 9.63 -4.09
C LEU A 103 -0.93 10.12 -4.04
N ILE A 104 -0.24 10.13 -5.19
CA ILE A 104 1.15 10.57 -5.27
C ILE A 104 1.29 12.05 -4.87
N GLU A 105 0.43 12.92 -5.37
CA GLU A 105 0.40 14.34 -4.99
C GLU A 105 0.20 14.52 -3.48
N ARG A 106 -0.73 13.76 -2.88
CA ARG A 106 -0.98 13.83 -1.43
C ARG A 106 0.23 13.35 -0.63
N ILE A 107 0.89 12.26 -1.05
CA ILE A 107 2.14 11.79 -0.42
C ILE A 107 3.22 12.87 -0.48
N GLN A 108 3.43 13.49 -1.63
CA GLN A 108 4.42 14.56 -1.79
C GLN A 108 4.10 15.79 -0.95
N PHE A 109 2.82 16.13 -0.81
CA PHE A 109 2.36 17.24 0.02
C PHE A 109 2.68 17.03 1.50
N TYR A 110 2.51 15.82 2.01
CA TYR A 110 2.80 15.49 3.42
C TYR A 110 4.29 15.28 3.68
N LEU A 111 5.01 14.69 2.74
CA LEU A 111 6.44 14.36 2.88
C LEU A 111 7.34 15.39 2.22
N LYS A 112 7.21 16.67 2.59
CA LYS A 112 7.95 17.80 2.00
C LYS A 112 9.49 17.65 2.05
N ASN A 113 10.00 16.97 3.07
CA ASN A 113 11.45 16.77 3.28
C ASN A 113 11.93 15.39 2.82
N THR A 114 11.09 14.63 2.11
CA THR A 114 11.41 13.31 1.60
C THR A 114 11.41 13.34 0.08
N LYS A 115 12.49 12.86 -0.53
CA LYS A 115 12.58 12.72 -1.99
C LYS A 115 11.72 11.54 -2.44
N VAL A 116 10.58 11.82 -3.08
CA VAL A 116 9.73 10.77 -3.68
C VAL A 116 10.28 10.43 -5.06
N ILE A 117 10.57 9.15 -5.30
CA ILE A 117 11.03 8.61 -6.58
C ILE A 117 9.98 7.64 -7.12
N LEU A 118 9.52 7.89 -8.33
CA LEU A 118 8.67 7.02 -9.11
C LEU A 118 9.53 6.40 -10.22
N PRO A 119 9.62 5.06 -10.32
CA PRO A 119 10.38 4.43 -11.39
C PRO A 119 9.67 4.54 -12.74
N ASP A 120 10.35 4.13 -13.79
CA ASP A 120 9.77 3.97 -15.11
C ASP A 120 8.73 2.82 -15.16
N ASP A 121 7.88 2.84 -16.18
CA ASP A 121 6.80 1.85 -16.35
C ASP A 121 7.33 0.42 -16.42
N LYS A 122 8.49 0.22 -17.03
CA LYS A 122 9.11 -1.11 -17.12
C LYS A 122 9.44 -1.65 -15.72
N THR A 123 10.02 -0.83 -14.88
CA THR A 123 10.30 -1.21 -13.48
C THR A 123 9.02 -1.48 -12.69
N ILE A 124 7.97 -0.66 -12.88
CA ILE A 124 6.68 -0.85 -12.21
C ILE A 124 6.07 -2.19 -12.61
N GLN A 125 6.01 -2.48 -13.91
CA GLN A 125 5.34 -3.68 -14.45
C GLN A 125 6.10 -4.97 -14.17
N PHE A 126 7.44 -4.95 -14.21
CA PHE A 126 8.27 -6.15 -14.11
C PHE A 126 8.95 -6.34 -12.75
N LYS A 127 8.71 -5.46 -11.77
CA LYS A 127 9.33 -5.56 -10.43
C LYS A 127 9.08 -6.93 -9.79
N GLU A 128 7.85 -7.43 -9.83
CA GLU A 128 7.52 -8.72 -9.19
C GLU A 128 8.21 -9.88 -9.92
N ALA A 129 8.23 -9.88 -11.25
CA ALA A 129 8.94 -10.88 -12.02
C ALA A 129 10.45 -10.88 -11.69
N LEU A 130 11.06 -9.70 -11.55
CA LEU A 130 12.46 -9.56 -11.14
C LEU A 130 12.70 -10.13 -9.72
N ILE A 131 11.82 -9.80 -8.76
CA ILE A 131 11.94 -10.29 -7.39
C ILE A 131 11.81 -11.80 -7.35
N PHE A 132 10.79 -12.39 -7.99
CA PHE A 132 10.61 -13.84 -8.00
C PHE A 132 11.73 -14.55 -8.75
N GLY A 133 12.22 -14.00 -9.86
CA GLY A 133 13.40 -14.52 -10.56
C GLY A 133 14.63 -14.53 -9.66
N PHE A 134 14.88 -13.46 -8.92
CA PHE A 134 15.98 -13.37 -7.96
C PHE A 134 15.85 -14.40 -6.83
N LEU A 135 14.65 -14.53 -6.22
CA LEU A 135 14.38 -15.53 -5.18
C LEU A 135 14.56 -16.97 -5.70
N GLY A 136 14.22 -17.21 -6.97
CA GLY A 136 14.46 -18.49 -7.65
C GLY A 136 15.96 -18.80 -7.81
N VAL A 137 16.75 -17.80 -8.21
CA VAL A 137 18.22 -17.95 -8.29
C VAL A 137 18.83 -18.25 -6.92
N LEU A 138 18.43 -17.56 -5.86
CA LEU A 138 18.88 -17.85 -4.50
C LEU A 138 18.51 -19.30 -4.09
N ARG A 139 17.32 -19.76 -4.45
CA ARG A 139 16.90 -21.13 -4.18
C ARG A 139 17.76 -22.18 -4.88
N LEU A 140 18.05 -21.98 -6.18
CA LEU A 140 18.92 -22.88 -6.96
C LEU A 140 20.34 -22.93 -6.41
N ARG A 141 20.81 -21.84 -5.81
CA ARG A 141 22.13 -21.72 -5.17
C ARG A 141 22.16 -22.21 -3.72
N ASN A 142 21.03 -22.67 -3.18
CA ASN A 142 20.85 -23.01 -1.78
C ASN A 142 21.18 -21.85 -0.82
N GLU A 143 20.99 -20.62 -1.27
CA GLU A 143 21.12 -19.42 -0.46
C GLU A 143 19.81 -19.06 0.23
N ILE A 144 19.87 -18.30 1.34
CA ILE A 144 18.69 -17.84 2.08
C ILE A 144 17.85 -16.93 1.19
N ASN A 145 16.57 -17.25 1.02
CA ASN A 145 15.61 -16.42 0.29
C ASN A 145 14.37 -16.06 1.13
N VAL A 146 14.31 -16.51 2.39
CA VAL A 146 13.28 -16.15 3.38
C VAL A 146 13.95 -15.63 4.64
N LEU A 147 13.64 -14.39 5.00
CA LEU A 147 14.16 -13.74 6.21
C LEU A 147 13.15 -13.79 7.33
N ALA A 148 13.54 -14.33 8.48
CA ALA A 148 12.71 -14.43 9.69
C ALA A 148 12.23 -13.04 10.17
N SER A 149 13.09 -12.03 10.07
CA SER A 149 12.78 -10.65 10.46
C SER A 149 11.66 -9.99 9.63
N VAL A 150 11.39 -10.53 8.44
CA VAL A 150 10.34 -10.01 7.52
C VAL A 150 9.08 -10.86 7.61
N THR A 151 9.25 -12.18 7.62
CA THR A 151 8.13 -13.14 7.48
C THR A 151 7.57 -13.61 8.81
N GLY A 152 8.30 -13.43 9.92
CA GLY A 152 7.98 -14.03 11.21
C GLY A 152 8.26 -15.54 11.28
N ALA A 153 9.01 -16.10 10.33
CA ALA A 153 9.49 -17.47 10.38
C ALA A 153 10.41 -17.69 11.59
N ARG A 154 10.56 -18.93 12.04
CA ARG A 154 11.44 -19.26 13.19
C ARG A 154 12.89 -18.90 12.92
N GLU A 155 13.35 -19.08 11.68
CA GLU A 155 14.73 -18.83 11.26
C GLU A 155 14.78 -18.43 9.79
N ASN A 156 15.91 -17.87 9.37
CA ASN A 156 16.20 -17.62 7.96
C ASN A 156 16.39 -18.96 7.24
N HIS A 157 15.75 -19.15 6.09
CA HIS A 157 15.84 -20.41 5.36
C HIS A 157 15.73 -20.24 3.85
N SER A 158 16.02 -21.31 3.12
CA SER A 158 15.81 -21.40 1.68
C SER A 158 14.49 -22.15 1.43
N SER A 159 13.53 -21.50 0.77
CA SER A 159 12.20 -22.03 0.47
C SER A 159 11.97 -22.15 -1.05
N GLY A 160 11.01 -22.97 -1.41
CA GLY A 160 10.62 -23.24 -2.79
C GLY A 160 10.95 -24.67 -3.22
N VAL A 161 10.17 -25.19 -4.17
CA VAL A 161 10.37 -26.50 -4.79
C VAL A 161 10.95 -26.30 -6.18
N VAL A 162 11.95 -27.11 -6.53
CA VAL A 162 12.51 -27.17 -7.89
C VAL A 162 12.00 -28.47 -8.51
N PHE A 163 11.39 -28.37 -9.67
CA PHE A 163 10.95 -29.51 -10.45
C PHE A 163 11.96 -29.75 -11.57
N ASP A 164 12.47 -30.96 -11.69
CA ASP A 164 13.38 -31.44 -12.74
C ASP A 164 12.59 -31.82 -13.99
#